data_b98daa8a0c3081088fec7e4663d73a9f
#
_entry.id   b98daa8a0c3081088fec7e4663d73a9f
#
_cell.length_a   1.000
_cell.length_b   1.000
_cell.length_c   1.000
_cell.angle_alpha   90.00
_cell.angle_beta   90.00
_cell.angle_gamma   90.00
#
_symmetry.space_group_name_H-M   'P 1'
#
loop_
_entity.id
_entity.type
_entity.pdbx_description
1 polymer ?
#
loop_
_entity_poly.entity_id
_entity_poly.type
_entity_poly.pdbx_seq_one_letter_code
_entity_poly.pdbx_strand_id
1 'polypeptide(L)'
;ALKKKIINTIEQVFINYGFEPLETPPFEKSENIGSFLANDETNPMSDVFLFKDEKESLTLRYDLSAPLSRFVAQNFRDLIFPYKRYAYGDVFRQEKADSARFRSFTQFDADVIGDANEAQVDAEICNIIADSFLNCGLNKNQFTINVSNKKILQGLLAELKVEDQKQYRVLKSIDKLDRIGPDGVGELLKQGRKDKSGAFTKGCELSNDQVSEILSFLNLKKIKELKTNLKNPLSVEGVQELEELLEVISYGKNIDLVKVDVTKIRGLSYYSGFLVETNLNFKAKNVKGKEIEIGSCASGGRY
;
A
#
# COMPACT_ATOMS: atom_id res chain seq x y z
N ALA A 1 -27.62 -8.46 0.30
CA ALA A 1 -28.10 -7.09 -0.04
C ALA A 1 -27.02 -6.04 0.16
N LEU A 2 -26.40 -5.89 1.35
CA LEU A 2 -25.44 -4.82 1.66
C LEU A 2 -24.18 -4.90 0.79
N LYS A 3 -23.52 -6.08 0.67
CA LYS A 3 -22.31 -6.27 -0.18
C LYS A 3 -22.57 -5.78 -1.61
N LYS A 4 -23.71 -6.17 -2.23
CA LYS A 4 -24.05 -5.74 -3.59
C LYS A 4 -24.25 -4.23 -3.69
N LYS A 5 -24.86 -3.59 -2.67
CA LYS A 5 -25.01 -2.13 -2.63
C LYS A 5 -23.66 -1.44 -2.60
N ILE A 6 -22.74 -1.90 -1.74
CA ILE A 6 -21.37 -1.35 -1.65
C ILE A 6 -20.66 -1.50 -2.99
N ILE A 7 -20.70 -2.69 -3.60
CA ILE A 7 -20.09 -2.97 -4.90
C ILE A 7 -20.60 -1.96 -5.94
N ASN A 8 -21.90 -1.87 -6.14
CA ASN A 8 -22.50 -0.96 -7.13
C ASN A 8 -22.16 0.51 -6.84
N THR A 9 -22.05 0.89 -5.57
CA THR A 9 -21.72 2.27 -5.19
C THR A 9 -20.27 2.61 -5.58
N ILE A 10 -19.30 1.73 -5.29
CA ILE A 10 -17.90 1.94 -5.63
C ILE A 10 -17.70 1.89 -7.15
N GLU A 11 -18.33 0.93 -7.82
CA GLU A 11 -18.30 0.81 -9.27
C GLU A 11 -18.75 2.10 -9.96
N GLN A 12 -19.87 2.69 -9.50
CA GLN A 12 -20.36 3.96 -10.05
C GLN A 12 -19.35 5.11 -9.84
N VAL A 13 -18.63 5.13 -8.73
CA VAL A 13 -17.54 6.11 -8.53
C VAL A 13 -16.48 5.93 -9.59
N PHE A 14 -15.99 4.72 -9.82
CA PHE A 14 -14.94 4.45 -10.80
C PHE A 14 -15.38 4.83 -12.22
N ILE A 15 -16.60 4.50 -12.61
CA ILE A 15 -17.18 4.90 -13.91
C ILE A 15 -17.21 6.43 -14.05
N ASN A 16 -17.59 7.15 -13.00
CA ASN A 16 -17.65 8.63 -13.03
C ASN A 16 -16.27 9.28 -13.19
N TYR A 17 -15.19 8.57 -12.80
CA TYR A 17 -13.80 8.98 -13.03
C TYR A 17 -13.23 8.47 -14.37
N GLY A 18 -14.06 7.84 -15.21
CA GLY A 18 -13.68 7.38 -16.55
C GLY A 18 -12.87 6.07 -16.56
N PHE A 19 -13.00 5.26 -15.51
CA PHE A 19 -12.39 3.93 -15.48
C PHE A 19 -13.29 2.91 -16.16
N GLU A 20 -12.69 2.01 -16.93
CA GLU A 20 -13.35 0.93 -17.64
C GLU A 20 -13.25 -0.39 -16.85
N PRO A 21 -14.28 -1.24 -16.87
CA PRO A 21 -14.24 -2.53 -16.21
C PRO A 21 -13.30 -3.49 -16.93
N LEU A 22 -12.46 -4.21 -16.17
CA LEU A 22 -11.67 -5.32 -16.67
C LEU A 22 -11.86 -6.54 -15.78
N GLU A 23 -12.48 -7.58 -16.31
CA GLU A 23 -12.61 -8.86 -15.62
C GLU A 23 -11.49 -9.81 -16.05
N THR A 24 -10.79 -10.40 -15.10
CA THR A 24 -9.72 -11.37 -15.33
C THR A 24 -10.03 -12.71 -14.64
N PRO A 25 -9.53 -13.83 -15.17
CA PRO A 25 -9.76 -15.14 -14.56
C PRO A 25 -9.26 -15.22 -13.12
N PRO A 26 -9.92 -16.02 -12.25
CA PRO A 26 -9.45 -16.24 -10.89
C PRO A 26 -8.21 -17.14 -10.79
N PHE A 27 -7.87 -17.83 -11.88
CA PHE A 27 -6.69 -18.68 -12.00
C PHE A 27 -5.63 -17.99 -12.84
N GLU A 28 -4.38 -18.07 -12.40
CA GLU A 28 -3.21 -17.60 -13.13
C GLU A 28 -2.16 -18.71 -13.23
N LYS A 29 -1.32 -18.67 -14.26
CA LYS A 29 -0.13 -19.51 -14.29
C LYS A 29 0.83 -19.04 -13.19
N SER A 30 1.41 -19.99 -12.45
CA SER A 30 2.31 -19.65 -11.33
C SER A 30 3.52 -18.83 -11.76
N GLU A 31 3.99 -18.99 -12.99
CA GLU A 31 5.06 -18.19 -13.58
C GLU A 31 4.70 -16.71 -13.78
N ASN A 32 3.41 -16.37 -13.92
CA ASN A 32 2.94 -15.01 -14.14
C ASN A 32 2.81 -14.19 -12.86
N ILE A 33 2.84 -14.81 -11.68
CA ILE A 33 2.66 -14.09 -10.42
C ILE A 33 3.89 -13.28 -10.04
N GLY A 34 5.07 -13.66 -10.54
CA GLY A 34 6.30 -12.92 -10.36
C GLY A 34 6.90 -12.98 -8.96
N SER A 35 8.08 -12.41 -8.82
CA SER A 35 8.86 -12.40 -7.57
C SER A 35 8.44 -11.32 -6.56
N PHE A 36 7.57 -10.40 -6.94
CA PHE A 36 7.18 -9.26 -6.10
C PHE A 36 6.18 -9.61 -4.98
N LEU A 37 5.63 -10.83 -4.98
CA LEU A 37 4.84 -11.34 -3.85
C LEU A 37 5.69 -11.87 -2.70
N ALA A 38 7.00 -11.85 -2.82
CA ALA A 38 7.94 -12.39 -1.85
C ALA A 38 7.92 -11.62 -0.51
N ASN A 39 6.99 -11.94 0.36
CA ASN A 39 7.12 -11.62 1.78
C ASN A 39 8.24 -12.44 2.45
N ASP A 40 8.64 -13.55 1.83
CA ASP A 40 9.71 -14.44 2.24
C ASP A 40 10.64 -14.67 1.05
N GLU A 41 11.88 -14.15 1.14
CA GLU A 41 12.91 -14.32 0.12
C GLU A 41 13.26 -15.80 -0.11
N THR A 42 13.03 -16.65 0.89
CA THR A 42 13.31 -18.09 0.82
C THR A 42 12.15 -18.89 0.23
N ASN A 43 10.93 -18.37 0.29
CA ASN A 43 9.74 -19.00 -0.28
C ASN A 43 8.73 -17.97 -0.80
N PRO A 44 8.97 -17.39 -1.99
CA PRO A 44 8.12 -16.35 -2.57
C PRO A 44 6.66 -16.74 -2.76
N MET A 45 6.37 -18.05 -2.82
CA MET A 45 5.03 -18.59 -3.07
C MET A 45 4.34 -19.07 -1.79
N SER A 46 4.88 -18.78 -0.59
CA SER A 46 4.33 -19.27 0.69
C SER A 46 2.89 -18.86 0.95
N ASP A 47 2.49 -17.69 0.47
CA ASP A 47 1.17 -17.12 0.71
C ASP A 47 0.18 -17.32 -0.45
N VAL A 48 0.53 -18.17 -1.44
CA VAL A 48 -0.26 -18.39 -2.65
C VAL A 48 -0.85 -19.79 -2.67
N PHE A 49 -2.12 -19.93 -3.05
CA PHE A 49 -2.73 -21.24 -3.29
C PHE A 49 -2.26 -21.79 -4.65
N LEU A 50 -1.47 -22.85 -4.59
CA LEU A 50 -0.92 -23.55 -5.74
C LEU A 50 -1.75 -24.79 -6.08
N PHE A 51 -1.98 -25.01 -7.37
CA PHE A 51 -2.59 -26.22 -7.92
C PHE A 51 -1.66 -26.80 -8.97
N LYS A 52 -1.54 -28.12 -8.98
CA LYS A 52 -0.86 -28.82 -10.06
C LYS A 52 -1.93 -29.44 -10.96
N ASP A 53 -1.99 -28.97 -12.20
CA ASP A 53 -2.61 -29.70 -13.29
C ASP A 53 -1.56 -30.59 -13.95
N GLU A 54 -1.97 -31.56 -14.77
CA GLU A 54 -1.05 -32.53 -15.41
C GLU A 54 0.04 -31.85 -16.25
N LYS A 55 -0.23 -30.66 -16.77
CA LYS A 55 0.66 -29.92 -17.70
C LYS A 55 1.21 -28.61 -17.16
N GLU A 56 0.53 -27.98 -16.20
CA GLU A 56 0.86 -26.62 -15.77
C GLU A 56 0.71 -26.47 -14.24
N SER A 57 1.47 -25.55 -13.67
CA SER A 57 1.28 -25.11 -12.31
C SER A 57 0.41 -23.85 -12.32
N LEU A 58 -0.75 -23.92 -11.68
CA LEU A 58 -1.72 -22.84 -11.58
C LEU A 58 -1.79 -22.31 -10.16
N THR A 59 -2.20 -21.05 -10.01
CA THR A 59 -2.46 -20.41 -8.72
C THR A 59 -3.82 -19.75 -8.73
N LEU A 60 -4.44 -19.60 -7.57
CA LEU A 60 -5.49 -18.60 -7.39
C LEU A 60 -4.86 -17.21 -7.33
N ARG A 61 -5.49 -16.23 -7.98
CA ARG A 61 -5.01 -14.84 -7.98
C ARG A 61 -4.91 -14.29 -6.55
N TYR A 62 -3.74 -13.77 -6.22
CA TYR A 62 -3.42 -13.18 -4.93
C TYR A 62 -3.94 -11.73 -4.82
N ASP A 63 -3.97 -11.03 -5.94
CA ASP A 63 -4.45 -9.67 -6.15
C ASP A 63 -5.10 -9.55 -7.54
N LEU A 64 -5.47 -8.33 -7.94
CA LEU A 64 -6.00 -8.02 -9.26
C LEU A 64 -4.98 -7.32 -10.16
N SER A 65 -3.78 -6.98 -9.64
CA SER A 65 -2.73 -6.26 -10.37
C SER A 65 -1.86 -7.18 -11.22
N ALA A 66 -1.52 -8.39 -10.73
CA ALA A 66 -0.76 -9.36 -11.52
C ALA A 66 -1.53 -9.79 -12.79
N PRO A 67 -2.84 -10.13 -12.72
CA PRO A 67 -3.65 -10.37 -13.91
C PRO A 67 -3.72 -9.17 -14.87
N LEU A 68 -3.77 -7.94 -14.34
CA LEU A 68 -3.74 -6.72 -15.14
C LEU A 68 -2.43 -6.59 -15.90
N SER A 69 -1.30 -6.78 -15.23
CA SER A 69 0.04 -6.66 -15.86
C SER A 69 0.17 -7.61 -17.04
N ARG A 70 -0.32 -8.84 -16.91
CA ARG A 70 -0.36 -9.81 -18.00
C ARG A 70 -1.27 -9.36 -19.14
N PHE A 71 -2.49 -8.89 -18.82
CA PHE A 71 -3.44 -8.40 -19.81
C PHE A 71 -2.86 -7.24 -20.62
N VAL A 72 -2.26 -6.25 -19.96
CA VAL A 72 -1.63 -5.11 -20.63
C VAL A 72 -0.47 -5.54 -21.51
N ALA A 73 0.39 -6.44 -21.02
CA ALA A 73 1.51 -6.96 -21.81
C ALA A 73 1.05 -7.69 -23.10
N GLN A 74 -0.04 -8.43 -23.02
CA GLN A 74 -0.61 -9.17 -24.15
C GLN A 74 -1.34 -8.28 -25.16
N ASN A 75 -1.95 -7.17 -24.70
CA ASN A 75 -2.82 -6.32 -25.50
C ASN A 75 -2.26 -4.90 -25.71
N PHE A 76 -0.99 -4.68 -25.42
CA PHE A 76 -0.35 -3.35 -25.38
C PHE A 76 -0.61 -2.51 -26.65
N ARG A 77 -0.65 -3.13 -27.83
CA ARG A 77 -0.83 -2.44 -29.10
C ARG A 77 -2.27 -2.00 -29.36
N ASP A 78 -3.23 -2.60 -28.67
CA ASP A 78 -4.65 -2.37 -28.88
C ASP A 78 -5.25 -1.47 -27.78
N LEU A 79 -4.50 -1.21 -26.71
CA LEU A 79 -4.92 -0.36 -25.61
C LEU A 79 -4.68 1.12 -25.93
N ILE A 80 -5.63 1.98 -25.51
CA ILE A 80 -5.49 3.43 -25.56
C ILE A 80 -4.91 3.90 -24.24
N PHE A 81 -3.80 4.63 -24.27
CA PHE A 81 -3.14 5.17 -23.08
C PHE A 81 -3.43 6.67 -22.89
N PRO A 82 -3.54 7.18 -21.64
CA PRO A 82 -3.46 6.41 -20.40
C PRO A 82 -4.66 5.47 -20.25
N TYR A 83 -4.40 4.18 -20.02
CA TYR A 83 -5.42 3.17 -19.81
C TYR A 83 -5.87 3.20 -18.35
N LYS A 84 -7.14 3.53 -18.12
CA LYS A 84 -7.78 3.57 -16.82
C LYS A 84 -8.70 2.38 -16.68
N ARG A 85 -8.37 1.45 -15.79
CA ARG A 85 -9.22 0.29 -15.55
C ARG A 85 -9.62 0.18 -14.09
N TYR A 86 -10.79 -0.40 -13.84
CA TYR A 86 -11.13 -0.94 -12.54
C TYR A 86 -11.47 -2.42 -12.64
N ALA A 87 -11.28 -3.12 -11.53
CA ALA A 87 -11.71 -4.50 -11.37
C ALA A 87 -12.23 -4.73 -9.96
N TYR A 88 -13.14 -5.68 -9.81
CA TYR A 88 -13.46 -6.22 -8.50
C TYR A 88 -13.63 -7.73 -8.58
N GLY A 89 -13.31 -8.41 -7.49
CA GLY A 89 -13.45 -9.85 -7.43
C GLY A 89 -12.81 -10.43 -6.20
N ASP A 90 -13.04 -11.70 -5.98
CA ASP A 90 -12.43 -12.38 -4.86
C ASP A 90 -10.95 -12.68 -5.16
N VAL A 91 -10.11 -12.40 -4.19
CA VAL A 91 -8.69 -12.73 -4.15
C VAL A 91 -8.42 -13.72 -3.04
N PHE A 92 -7.31 -14.47 -3.13
CA PHE A 92 -7.06 -15.65 -2.32
C PHE A 92 -5.65 -15.61 -1.75
N ARG A 93 -5.54 -15.66 -0.41
CA ARG A 93 -4.25 -15.60 0.30
C ARG A 93 -4.13 -16.76 1.29
N GLN A 94 -3.04 -17.49 1.24
CA GLN A 94 -2.80 -18.63 2.12
C GLN A 94 -2.27 -18.22 3.51
N GLU A 95 -2.44 -16.96 3.87
CA GLU A 95 -2.07 -16.42 5.17
C GLU A 95 -2.87 -17.07 6.31
N LYS A 96 -2.34 -16.94 7.54
CA LYS A 96 -3.07 -17.34 8.74
C LYS A 96 -4.29 -16.47 8.94
N ALA A 97 -5.47 -17.05 8.85
CA ALA A 97 -6.73 -16.34 9.08
C ALA A 97 -6.86 -15.90 10.55
N ASP A 98 -7.41 -14.68 10.76
CA ASP A 98 -7.78 -14.15 12.07
C ASP A 98 -9.18 -13.49 12.04
N SER A 99 -9.54 -12.75 13.07
CA SER A 99 -10.86 -12.11 13.18
C SER A 99 -11.13 -11.01 12.14
N ALA A 100 -10.09 -10.48 11.48
CA ALA A 100 -10.16 -9.40 10.49
C ALA A 100 -9.51 -9.78 9.15
N ARG A 101 -8.86 -10.94 9.05
CA ARG A 101 -8.19 -11.42 7.84
C ARG A 101 -8.78 -12.73 7.36
N PHE A 102 -9.26 -12.75 6.15
CA PHE A 102 -9.83 -13.91 5.51
C PHE A 102 -8.91 -14.41 4.40
N ARG A 103 -8.93 -15.72 4.15
CA ARG A 103 -8.18 -16.32 3.04
C ARG A 103 -8.80 -16.07 1.68
N SER A 104 -10.06 -15.70 1.65
CA SER A 104 -10.76 -15.20 0.46
C SER A 104 -11.55 -13.97 0.85
N PHE A 105 -11.39 -12.88 0.09
CA PHE A 105 -12.12 -11.64 0.29
C PHE A 105 -12.23 -10.87 -1.02
N THR A 106 -13.23 -10.02 -1.12
CA THR A 106 -13.44 -9.21 -2.32
C THR A 106 -12.54 -7.98 -2.27
N GLN A 107 -11.79 -7.75 -3.32
CA GLN A 107 -10.95 -6.58 -3.55
C GLN A 107 -11.57 -5.73 -4.67
N PHE A 108 -11.39 -4.41 -4.58
CA PHE A 108 -11.61 -3.45 -5.65
C PHE A 108 -10.27 -2.79 -5.99
N ASP A 109 -9.91 -2.77 -7.26
CA ASP A 109 -8.71 -2.13 -7.74
C ASP A 109 -9.04 -1.13 -8.84
N ALA A 110 -8.37 0.02 -8.82
CA ALA A 110 -8.36 1.01 -9.89
C ALA A 110 -6.92 1.34 -10.24
N ASP A 111 -6.56 1.21 -11.51
CA ASP A 111 -5.21 1.47 -11.99
C ASP A 111 -5.23 2.39 -13.21
N VAL A 112 -4.21 3.23 -13.29
CA VAL A 112 -3.91 4.05 -14.46
C VAL A 112 -2.56 3.64 -15.00
N ILE A 113 -2.50 3.29 -16.28
CA ILE A 113 -1.29 2.79 -16.94
C ILE A 113 -0.99 3.66 -18.16
N GLY A 114 0.26 4.07 -18.30
CA GLY A 114 0.74 4.88 -19.40
C GLY A 114 1.27 6.23 -18.97
N ASP A 115 1.65 7.04 -19.95
CA ASP A 115 2.19 8.38 -19.71
C ASP A 115 1.06 9.34 -19.33
N ALA A 116 1.15 9.90 -18.14
CA ALA A 116 0.19 10.86 -17.58
C ALA A 116 0.89 11.77 -16.57
N ASN A 117 0.28 12.90 -16.24
CA ASN A 117 0.79 13.75 -15.17
C ASN A 117 0.65 13.05 -13.81
N GLU A 118 1.76 12.71 -13.20
CA GLU A 118 1.83 11.90 -11.99
C GLU A 118 1.05 12.50 -10.82
N ALA A 119 1.21 13.81 -10.56
CA ALA A 119 0.51 14.48 -9.46
C ALA A 119 -1.01 14.49 -9.67
N GLN A 120 -1.46 14.62 -10.92
CA GLN A 120 -2.90 14.56 -11.25
C GLN A 120 -3.47 13.16 -11.04
N VAL A 121 -2.74 12.12 -11.47
CA VAL A 121 -3.17 10.72 -11.27
C VAL A 121 -3.19 10.36 -9.78
N ASP A 122 -2.15 10.70 -9.03
CA ASP A 122 -2.07 10.43 -7.60
C ASP A 122 -3.21 11.15 -6.84
N ALA A 123 -3.53 12.41 -7.23
CA ALA A 123 -4.66 13.15 -6.69
C ALA A 123 -6.01 12.54 -7.07
N GLU A 124 -6.16 12.05 -8.30
CA GLU A 124 -7.37 11.37 -8.76
C GLU A 124 -7.61 10.09 -7.95
N ILE A 125 -6.58 9.28 -7.71
CA ILE A 125 -6.66 8.07 -6.86
C ILE A 125 -7.10 8.44 -5.43
N CYS A 126 -6.54 9.49 -4.84
CA CYS A 126 -6.97 9.97 -3.52
C CYS A 126 -8.45 10.40 -3.53
N ASN A 127 -8.91 11.08 -4.57
CA ASN A 127 -10.30 11.49 -4.72
C ASN A 127 -11.25 10.31 -4.93
N ILE A 128 -10.87 9.31 -5.72
CA ILE A 128 -11.62 8.07 -5.91
C ILE A 128 -11.82 7.34 -4.58
N ILE A 129 -10.76 7.23 -3.77
CA ILE A 129 -10.84 6.65 -2.43
C ILE A 129 -11.82 7.46 -1.57
N ALA A 130 -11.66 8.79 -1.50
CA ALA A 130 -12.53 9.66 -0.73
C ALA A 130 -14.01 9.52 -1.13
N ASP A 131 -14.29 9.63 -2.41
CA ASP A 131 -15.65 9.57 -2.93
C ASP A 131 -16.26 8.16 -2.76
N SER A 132 -15.47 7.10 -2.86
CA SER A 132 -15.93 5.72 -2.59
C SER A 132 -16.38 5.56 -1.14
N PHE A 133 -15.59 6.03 -0.18
CA PHE A 133 -15.92 5.93 1.24
C PHE A 133 -17.14 6.81 1.60
N LEU A 134 -17.18 8.05 1.11
CA LEU A 134 -18.29 8.98 1.35
C LEU A 134 -19.60 8.45 0.76
N ASN A 135 -19.58 7.95 -0.49
CA ASN A 135 -20.77 7.39 -1.13
C ASN A 135 -21.23 6.06 -0.49
N CYS A 136 -20.31 5.31 0.13
CA CYS A 136 -20.68 4.15 0.96
C CYS A 136 -21.28 4.53 2.31
N GLY A 137 -21.39 5.82 2.63
CA GLY A 137 -22.08 6.33 3.81
C GLY A 137 -21.17 6.66 5.00
N LEU A 138 -19.85 6.68 4.82
CA LEU A 138 -18.93 7.17 5.85
C LEU A 138 -18.91 8.70 5.84
N ASN A 139 -18.72 9.29 7.03
CA ASN A 139 -18.50 10.73 7.20
C ASN A 139 -17.01 11.06 7.15
N LYS A 140 -16.66 12.31 6.84
CA LYS A 140 -15.27 12.79 6.74
C LYS A 140 -14.39 12.53 7.96
N ASN A 141 -14.97 12.46 9.17
CA ASN A 141 -14.25 12.18 10.41
C ASN A 141 -14.02 10.69 10.68
N GLN A 142 -14.60 9.80 9.88
CA GLN A 142 -14.54 8.36 10.10
C GLN A 142 -13.38 7.66 9.36
N PHE A 143 -12.67 8.35 8.51
CA PHE A 143 -11.50 7.80 7.83
C PHE A 143 -10.46 8.90 7.56
N THR A 144 -9.23 8.49 7.27
CA THR A 144 -8.13 9.36 6.88
C THR A 144 -7.36 8.70 5.75
N ILE A 145 -7.07 9.48 4.72
CA ILE A 145 -6.24 9.07 3.58
C ILE A 145 -4.82 9.56 3.89
N ASN A 146 -3.93 8.64 4.24
CA ASN A 146 -2.54 8.94 4.50
C ASN A 146 -1.74 8.79 3.22
N VAL A 147 -0.97 9.81 2.87
CA VAL A 147 -0.10 9.82 1.69
C VAL A 147 1.36 9.88 2.13
N SER A 148 2.19 9.19 1.40
CA SER A 148 3.63 9.11 1.61
C SER A 148 4.35 9.02 0.28
N ASN A 149 5.67 9.04 0.32
CA ASN A 149 6.49 8.78 -0.85
C ASN A 149 7.71 7.95 -0.43
N LYS A 150 7.91 6.83 -1.10
CA LYS A 150 9.00 5.89 -0.80
C LYS A 150 10.39 6.53 -0.91
N LYS A 151 10.57 7.46 -1.87
CA LYS A 151 11.82 8.18 -2.10
C LYS A 151 12.29 8.94 -0.85
N ILE A 152 11.36 9.42 -0.03
CA ILE A 152 11.67 10.17 1.20
C ILE A 152 12.49 9.33 2.17
N LEU A 153 12.00 8.13 2.51
CA LEU A 153 12.72 7.25 3.43
C LEU A 153 13.96 6.62 2.79
N GLN A 154 13.91 6.30 1.51
CA GLN A 154 15.10 5.79 0.81
C GLN A 154 16.25 6.80 0.82
N GLY A 155 15.96 8.08 0.52
CA GLY A 155 16.97 9.13 0.58
C GLY A 155 17.46 9.42 2.00
N LEU A 156 16.59 9.36 3.03
CA LEU A 156 17.01 9.44 4.42
C LEU A 156 17.98 8.32 4.79
N LEU A 157 17.68 7.08 4.43
CA LEU A 157 18.56 5.93 4.70
C LEU A 157 19.91 6.05 3.99
N ALA A 158 19.92 6.58 2.77
CA ALA A 158 21.15 6.87 2.04
C ALA A 158 21.97 7.99 2.72
N GLU A 159 21.32 9.07 3.19
CA GLU A 159 21.97 10.16 3.95
C GLU A 159 22.60 9.65 5.25
N LEU A 160 21.92 8.75 5.93
CA LEU A 160 22.41 8.07 7.14
C LEU A 160 23.42 6.95 6.85
N LYS A 161 23.82 6.76 5.58
CA LYS A 161 24.76 5.73 5.14
C LYS A 161 24.37 4.32 5.59
N VAL A 162 23.06 4.04 5.56
CA VAL A 162 22.57 2.68 5.79
C VAL A 162 22.89 1.83 4.56
N GLU A 163 23.57 0.70 4.79
CA GLU A 163 23.94 -0.24 3.72
C GLU A 163 22.72 -0.72 2.93
N ASP A 164 22.80 -0.77 1.61
CA ASP A 164 21.70 -1.14 0.72
C ASP A 164 21.05 -2.47 1.08
N GLN A 165 21.85 -3.45 1.46
CA GLN A 165 21.38 -4.77 1.91
C GLN A 165 20.51 -4.72 3.18
N LYS A 166 20.63 -3.65 3.99
CA LYS A 166 19.87 -3.46 5.21
C LYS A 166 18.60 -2.63 4.98
N GLN A 167 18.57 -1.78 3.95
CA GLN A 167 17.49 -0.82 3.74
C GLN A 167 16.10 -1.46 3.71
N TYR A 168 15.93 -2.55 2.95
CA TYR A 168 14.66 -3.28 2.91
C TYR A 168 14.20 -3.75 4.29
N ARG A 169 15.12 -4.31 5.10
CA ARG A 169 14.81 -4.76 6.46
C ARG A 169 14.47 -3.60 7.40
N VAL A 170 15.13 -2.45 7.23
CA VAL A 170 14.84 -1.22 7.98
C VAL A 170 13.42 -0.76 7.66
N LEU A 171 13.06 -0.64 6.39
CA LEU A 171 11.72 -0.24 5.96
C LEU A 171 10.65 -1.23 6.47
N LYS A 172 10.90 -2.54 6.37
CA LYS A 172 10.02 -3.60 6.92
C LYS A 172 9.88 -3.52 8.45
N SER A 173 10.85 -2.97 9.14
CA SER A 173 10.77 -2.73 10.60
C SER A 173 9.92 -1.50 10.90
N ILE A 174 10.05 -0.44 10.12
CA ILE A 174 9.24 0.79 10.23
C ILE A 174 7.75 0.51 9.93
N ASP A 175 7.43 -0.34 8.96
CA ASP A 175 6.04 -0.77 8.64
C ASP A 175 5.30 -1.38 9.85
N LYS A 176 6.03 -1.83 10.85
CA LYS A 176 5.44 -2.36 12.09
C LYS A 176 5.13 -1.29 13.14
N LEU A 177 5.40 0.00 12.86
CA LEU A 177 5.32 1.09 13.84
C LEU A 177 3.94 1.16 14.51
N ASP A 178 2.86 1.08 13.75
CA ASP A 178 1.49 1.12 14.29
C ASP A 178 1.19 -0.04 15.26
N ARG A 179 1.88 -1.17 15.09
CA ARG A 179 1.62 -2.40 15.86
C ARG A 179 2.49 -2.56 17.09
N ILE A 180 3.76 -2.14 17.03
CA ILE A 180 4.74 -2.37 18.09
C ILE A 180 5.29 -1.08 18.73
N GLY A 181 4.88 0.08 18.23
CA GLY A 181 5.30 1.39 18.69
C GLY A 181 6.77 1.74 18.38
N PRO A 182 7.18 2.98 18.69
CA PRO A 182 8.53 3.46 18.37
C PRO A 182 9.63 2.67 19.10
N ASP A 183 9.40 2.26 20.35
CA ASP A 183 10.38 1.47 21.11
C ASP A 183 10.61 0.11 20.47
N GLY A 184 9.53 -0.58 20.08
CA GLY A 184 9.62 -1.87 19.42
C GLY A 184 10.27 -1.79 18.02
N VAL A 185 10.04 -0.70 17.28
CA VAL A 185 10.76 -0.40 16.04
C VAL A 185 12.22 -0.13 16.34
N GLY A 186 12.55 0.68 17.35
CA GLY A 186 13.92 0.94 17.77
C GLY A 186 14.70 -0.34 18.09
N GLU A 187 14.10 -1.31 18.78
CA GLU A 187 14.69 -2.63 19.02
C GLU A 187 15.00 -3.38 17.70
N LEU A 188 14.03 -3.39 16.77
CA LEU A 188 14.21 -4.04 15.46
C LEU A 188 15.25 -3.34 14.59
N LEU A 189 15.40 -2.03 14.67
CA LEU A 189 16.44 -1.29 13.97
C LEU A 189 17.84 -1.59 14.52
N LYS A 190 17.95 -1.93 15.80
CA LYS A 190 19.22 -2.34 16.47
C LYS A 190 19.45 -3.84 16.35
N GLN A 191 19.45 -4.55 17.44
CA GLN A 191 19.83 -5.97 17.54
C GLN A 191 18.68 -6.94 17.25
N GLY A 192 17.46 -6.48 17.39
CA GLY A 192 16.27 -7.30 17.23
C GLY A 192 15.39 -7.34 18.45
N ARG A 193 14.28 -8.08 18.35
CA ARG A 193 13.22 -8.09 19.34
C ARG A 193 12.63 -9.49 19.55
N LYS A 194 12.33 -9.83 20.82
CA LYS A 194 11.46 -10.96 21.15
C LYS A 194 9.99 -10.50 21.15
N ASP A 195 9.13 -11.25 20.48
CA ASP A 195 7.69 -11.00 20.55
C ASP A 195 7.05 -11.60 21.81
N LYS A 196 5.73 -11.40 21.96
CA LYS A 196 4.99 -11.95 23.11
C LYS A 196 4.97 -13.48 23.18
N SER A 197 5.26 -14.18 22.09
CA SER A 197 5.36 -15.63 22.04
C SER A 197 6.77 -16.15 22.37
N GLY A 198 7.75 -15.23 22.54
CA GLY A 198 9.15 -15.55 22.77
C GLY A 198 9.97 -15.73 21.50
N ALA A 199 9.35 -15.65 20.33
CA ALA A 199 10.07 -15.75 19.05
C ALA A 199 10.94 -14.50 18.84
N PHE A 200 12.21 -14.72 18.48
CA PHE A 200 13.18 -13.65 18.25
C PHE A 200 13.23 -13.25 16.78
N THR A 201 13.05 -11.97 16.51
CA THR A 201 13.28 -11.37 15.18
C THR A 201 14.62 -10.64 15.18
N LYS A 202 15.55 -11.05 14.32
CA LYS A 202 16.84 -10.40 14.15
C LYS A 202 16.67 -8.97 13.66
N GLY A 203 17.46 -8.04 14.22
CA GLY A 203 17.42 -6.62 13.88
C GLY A 203 18.25 -6.24 12.67
N CYS A 204 18.31 -4.93 12.40
CA CYS A 204 19.03 -4.33 11.27
C CYS A 204 20.48 -3.98 11.60
N GLU A 205 20.86 -4.06 12.88
CA GLU A 205 22.23 -3.76 13.38
C GLU A 205 22.67 -2.32 13.06
N LEU A 206 21.75 -1.37 13.16
CA LEU A 206 22.06 0.06 13.01
C LEU A 206 22.70 0.63 14.29
N SER A 207 23.49 1.70 14.12
CA SER A 207 24.02 2.46 15.25
C SER A 207 22.95 3.20 16.03
N ASN A 208 23.23 3.59 17.26
CA ASN A 208 22.29 4.37 18.07
C ASN A 208 21.92 5.70 17.41
N ASP A 209 22.88 6.37 16.76
CA ASP A 209 22.68 7.64 16.08
C ASP A 209 21.74 7.47 14.89
N GLN A 210 21.96 6.46 14.02
CA GLN A 210 21.07 6.14 12.91
C GLN A 210 19.65 5.85 13.38
N VAL A 211 19.48 5.08 14.45
CA VAL A 211 18.15 4.76 15.00
C VAL A 211 17.47 6.00 15.55
N SER A 212 18.20 6.86 16.30
CA SER A 212 17.67 8.12 16.84
C SER A 212 17.18 9.04 15.74
N GLU A 213 17.98 9.22 14.68
CA GLU A 213 17.62 10.06 13.52
C GLU A 213 16.39 9.51 12.78
N ILE A 214 16.34 8.20 12.51
CA ILE A 214 15.17 7.57 11.89
C ILE A 214 13.92 7.79 12.73
N LEU A 215 13.95 7.48 14.03
CA LEU A 215 12.78 7.61 14.89
C LEU A 215 12.33 9.08 15.04
N SER A 216 13.27 10.01 15.13
CA SER A 216 12.97 11.45 15.14
C SER A 216 12.29 11.89 13.85
N PHE A 217 12.79 11.42 12.71
CA PHE A 217 12.22 11.73 11.41
C PHE A 217 10.79 11.19 11.23
N LEU A 218 10.50 9.98 11.70
CA LEU A 218 9.16 9.36 11.62
C LEU A 218 8.09 10.15 12.40
N ASN A 219 8.48 11.03 13.32
CA ASN A 219 7.56 11.90 14.06
C ASN A 219 7.16 13.16 13.28
N LEU A 220 7.85 13.49 12.16
CA LEU A 220 7.53 14.64 11.34
C LEU A 220 6.21 14.41 10.59
N LYS A 221 5.29 15.38 10.70
CA LYS A 221 3.94 15.27 10.10
C LYS A 221 3.64 16.39 9.10
N LYS A 222 4.51 17.38 9.02
CA LYS A 222 4.30 18.54 8.13
C LYS A 222 5.34 18.55 7.02
N ILE A 223 4.88 18.83 5.82
CA ILE A 223 5.75 18.87 4.64
C ILE A 223 6.91 19.87 4.79
N LYS A 224 6.65 21.03 5.45
CA LYS A 224 7.71 22.01 5.74
C LYS A 224 8.81 21.45 6.64
N GLU A 225 8.45 20.62 7.62
CA GLU A 225 9.41 19.96 8.51
C GLU A 225 10.25 18.91 7.74
N LEU A 226 9.60 18.15 6.85
CA LEU A 226 10.30 17.21 5.97
C LEU A 226 11.34 17.95 5.10
N LYS A 227 10.93 19.02 4.46
CA LYS A 227 11.77 19.82 3.55
C LYS A 227 13.01 20.41 4.23
N THR A 228 12.90 20.83 5.49
CA THR A 228 14.04 21.38 6.25
C THR A 228 15.01 20.32 6.78
N ASN A 229 14.55 19.10 6.98
CA ASN A 229 15.34 18.01 7.58
C ASN A 229 15.97 17.07 6.55
N LEU A 230 15.67 17.21 5.26
CA LEU A 230 16.16 16.33 4.20
C LEU A 230 17.10 17.08 3.26
N LYS A 231 18.23 16.46 2.95
CA LYS A 231 19.26 17.01 2.04
C LYS A 231 19.53 16.09 0.85
N ASN A 232 19.24 14.81 0.99
CA ASN A 232 19.45 13.86 -0.09
C ASN A 232 18.51 14.20 -1.28
N PRO A 233 19.02 14.27 -2.53
CA PRO A 233 18.21 14.64 -3.69
C PRO A 233 16.98 13.76 -3.88
N LEU A 234 17.07 12.45 -3.61
CA LEU A 234 15.93 11.53 -3.72
C LEU A 234 14.83 11.85 -2.71
N SER A 235 15.20 12.20 -1.48
CA SER A 235 14.21 12.61 -0.47
C SER A 235 13.55 13.94 -0.84
N VAL A 236 14.33 14.90 -1.36
CA VAL A 236 13.82 16.19 -1.81
C VAL A 236 12.83 16.02 -2.95
N GLU A 237 13.13 15.18 -3.93
CA GLU A 237 12.24 14.81 -5.02
C GLU A 237 10.92 14.21 -4.48
N GLY A 238 10.99 13.24 -3.55
CA GLY A 238 9.80 12.65 -2.95
C GLY A 238 8.94 13.65 -2.17
N VAL A 239 9.54 14.67 -1.52
CA VAL A 239 8.80 15.76 -0.86
C VAL A 239 8.14 16.66 -1.90
N GLN A 240 8.83 16.97 -2.99
CA GLN A 240 8.29 17.79 -4.07
C GLN A 240 7.07 17.10 -4.73
N GLU A 241 7.14 15.80 -5.02
CA GLU A 241 5.99 15.04 -5.54
C GLU A 241 4.78 15.11 -4.60
N LEU A 242 4.99 15.05 -3.27
CA LEU A 242 3.89 15.23 -2.30
C LEU A 242 3.37 16.68 -2.27
N GLU A 243 4.21 17.69 -2.43
CA GLU A 243 3.76 19.09 -2.54
C GLU A 243 2.86 19.28 -3.75
N GLU A 244 3.27 18.79 -4.92
CA GLU A 244 2.50 18.83 -6.17
C GLU A 244 1.15 18.09 -6.03
N LEU A 245 1.16 16.90 -5.45
CA LEU A 245 -0.07 16.15 -5.13
C LEU A 245 -1.03 16.98 -4.27
N LEU A 246 -0.54 17.54 -3.15
CA LEU A 246 -1.38 18.31 -2.23
C LEU A 246 -1.90 19.60 -2.86
N GLU A 247 -1.13 20.23 -3.73
CA GLU A 247 -1.58 21.38 -4.51
C GLU A 247 -2.75 21.00 -5.40
N VAL A 248 -2.64 19.91 -6.20
CA VAL A 248 -3.71 19.45 -7.07
C VAL A 248 -4.97 19.09 -6.27
N ILE A 249 -4.83 18.36 -5.15
CA ILE A 249 -5.98 18.02 -4.30
C ILE A 249 -6.63 19.26 -3.70
N SER A 250 -5.86 20.32 -3.43
CA SER A 250 -6.37 21.55 -2.81
C SER A 250 -7.39 22.30 -3.67
N TYR A 251 -7.38 22.10 -4.98
CA TYR A 251 -8.42 22.62 -5.88
C TYR A 251 -9.77 21.91 -5.76
N GLY A 252 -9.81 20.75 -5.08
CA GLY A 252 -11.00 19.94 -4.87
C GLY A 252 -11.57 20.04 -3.46
N LYS A 253 -12.55 19.17 -3.16
CA LYS A 253 -13.32 19.17 -1.89
C LYS A 253 -12.74 18.23 -0.83
N ASN A 254 -11.72 17.43 -1.14
CA ASN A 254 -11.28 16.29 -0.32
C ASN A 254 -9.93 16.51 0.38
N ILE A 255 -9.33 17.72 0.28
CA ILE A 255 -8.02 18.03 0.89
C ILE A 255 -8.01 17.76 2.40
N ASP A 256 -9.10 18.03 3.11
CA ASP A 256 -9.21 17.82 4.56
C ASP A 256 -9.10 16.34 4.97
N LEU A 257 -9.32 15.42 4.02
CA LEU A 257 -9.24 13.97 4.23
C LEU A 257 -7.82 13.43 4.07
N VAL A 258 -6.94 14.19 3.40
CA VAL A 258 -5.59 13.76 3.04
C VAL A 258 -4.57 14.28 4.05
N LYS A 259 -3.72 13.40 4.55
CA LYS A 259 -2.64 13.72 5.49
C LYS A 259 -1.33 13.11 5.04
N VAL A 260 -0.25 13.86 5.19
CA VAL A 260 1.10 13.32 4.99
C VAL A 260 1.48 12.47 6.19
N ASP A 261 1.85 11.22 5.93
CA ASP A 261 2.38 10.30 6.95
C ASP A 261 3.49 9.41 6.36
N VAL A 262 4.73 9.82 6.56
CA VAL A 262 5.93 9.13 6.06
C VAL A 262 6.13 7.72 6.64
N THR A 263 5.37 7.35 7.65
CA THR A 263 5.41 6.00 8.22
C THR A 263 4.63 4.97 7.41
N LYS A 264 3.83 5.43 6.45
CA LYS A 264 3.05 4.56 5.55
C LYS A 264 3.88 4.16 4.35
N ILE A 265 4.43 2.95 4.40
CA ILE A 265 5.45 2.45 3.47
C ILE A 265 5.14 1.06 2.92
N ARG A 266 3.87 0.70 2.81
CA ARG A 266 3.47 -0.61 2.24
C ARG A 266 3.90 -0.75 0.78
N GLY A 267 4.00 -1.99 0.31
CA GLY A 267 4.38 -2.26 -1.07
C GLY A 267 5.85 -1.98 -1.39
N LEU A 268 6.73 -2.21 -0.41
CA LEU A 268 8.16 -1.87 -0.46
C LEU A 268 8.89 -2.44 -1.68
N SER A 269 8.48 -3.60 -2.16
CA SER A 269 9.17 -4.33 -3.23
C SER A 269 8.79 -3.87 -4.64
N TYR A 270 7.64 -3.23 -4.81
CA TYR A 270 7.13 -2.90 -6.15
C TYR A 270 6.75 -1.43 -6.38
N TYR A 271 6.39 -0.66 -5.34
CA TYR A 271 6.15 0.77 -5.51
C TYR A 271 7.46 1.56 -5.61
N SER A 272 7.46 2.59 -6.46
CA SER A 272 8.64 3.41 -6.76
C SER A 272 8.61 4.83 -6.18
N GLY A 273 7.42 5.38 -5.91
CA GLY A 273 7.23 6.77 -5.49
C GLY A 273 6.07 6.95 -4.53
N PHE A 274 5.02 7.62 -4.97
CA PHE A 274 3.78 7.86 -4.22
C PHE A 274 3.20 6.60 -3.59
N LEU A 275 2.73 6.74 -2.36
CA LEU A 275 2.06 5.71 -1.57
C LEU A 275 0.80 6.30 -0.93
N VAL A 276 -0.27 5.52 -0.89
CA VAL A 276 -1.51 5.89 -0.20
C VAL A 276 -1.99 4.75 0.69
N GLU A 277 -2.46 5.09 1.87
CA GLU A 277 -3.11 4.16 2.80
C GLU A 277 -4.27 4.83 3.51
N THR A 278 -5.44 4.19 3.49
CA THR A 278 -6.64 4.70 4.15
C THR A 278 -6.98 3.88 5.37
N ASN A 279 -7.06 4.54 6.51
CA ASN A 279 -7.38 3.95 7.78
C ASN A 279 -8.74 4.46 8.28
N LEU A 280 -9.52 3.57 8.93
CA LEU A 280 -10.74 3.96 9.62
C LEU A 280 -10.40 4.56 10.99
N ASN A 281 -11.07 5.66 11.33
CA ASN A 281 -10.90 6.38 12.59
C ASN A 281 -11.83 5.85 13.71
N PHE A 282 -12.36 4.64 13.56
CA PHE A 282 -13.20 3.98 14.53
C PHE A 282 -12.90 2.48 14.59
N LYS A 283 -13.21 1.88 15.72
CA LYS A 283 -13.11 0.42 15.89
C LYS A 283 -14.39 -0.25 15.42
N ALA A 284 -14.27 -1.32 14.66
CA ALA A 284 -15.40 -2.16 14.31
C ALA A 284 -15.68 -3.19 15.41
N LYS A 285 -16.91 -3.72 15.43
CA LYS A 285 -17.27 -4.83 16.30
C LYS A 285 -17.46 -6.09 15.46
N ASN A 286 -16.84 -7.19 15.88
CA ASN A 286 -17.10 -8.48 15.26
C ASN A 286 -18.48 -9.02 15.63
N VAL A 287 -18.87 -10.16 15.04
CA VAL A 287 -20.19 -10.79 15.28
C VAL A 287 -20.44 -11.16 16.75
N LYS A 288 -19.39 -11.24 17.58
CA LYS A 288 -19.47 -11.47 19.04
C LYS A 288 -19.50 -10.18 19.86
N GLY A 289 -19.60 -9.00 19.20
CA GLY A 289 -19.60 -7.69 19.86
C GLY A 289 -18.23 -7.21 20.37
N LYS A 290 -17.14 -7.96 20.14
CA LYS A 290 -15.79 -7.58 20.54
C LYS A 290 -15.24 -6.55 19.56
N GLU A 291 -14.64 -5.47 20.07
CA GLU A 291 -13.93 -4.49 19.25
C GLU A 291 -12.74 -5.14 18.54
N ILE A 292 -12.63 -4.84 17.26
CA ILE A 292 -11.52 -5.22 16.40
C ILE A 292 -10.97 -3.99 15.69
N GLU A 293 -9.67 -3.92 15.57
CA GLU A 293 -9.03 -2.96 14.69
C GLU A 293 -9.07 -3.50 13.26
N ILE A 294 -9.65 -2.71 12.36
CA ILE A 294 -9.56 -2.95 10.93
C ILE A 294 -8.32 -2.21 10.47
N GLY A 295 -7.39 -2.92 9.86
CA GLY A 295 -6.21 -2.31 9.27
C GLY A 295 -6.56 -1.37 8.12
N SER A 296 -5.63 -1.19 7.19
CA SER A 296 -5.86 -0.41 5.98
C SER A 296 -7.06 -0.96 5.19
N CYS A 297 -8.00 -0.07 4.84
CA CYS A 297 -9.19 -0.42 4.04
C CYS A 297 -8.99 -0.15 2.54
N ALA A 298 -8.08 0.77 2.19
CA ALA A 298 -7.61 1.00 0.83
C ALA A 298 -6.12 1.33 0.89
N SER A 299 -5.37 0.85 -0.07
CA SER A 299 -3.95 1.15 -0.21
C SER A 299 -3.52 1.04 -1.67
N GLY A 300 -2.50 1.79 -2.02
CA GLY A 300 -1.95 1.81 -3.37
C GLY A 300 -0.65 2.57 -3.44
N GLY A 301 -0.13 2.71 -4.65
CA GLY A 301 1.08 3.47 -4.91
C GLY A 301 1.46 3.41 -6.38
N ARG A 302 2.52 4.16 -6.73
CA ARG A 302 3.07 4.20 -8.08
C ARG A 302 4.06 3.06 -8.28
N TYR A 303 3.91 2.29 -9.36
CA TYR A 303 4.79 1.18 -9.74
C TYR A 303 6.07 1.65 -10.41
#